data_67eec51a4805d01f63d8358b00c7133a
#
_entry.id   67eec51a4805d01f63d8358b00c7133a
#
_cell.length_a   1.000
_cell.length_b   1.000
_cell.length_c   1.000
_cell.angle_alpha   90.00
_cell.angle_beta   90.00
_cell.angle_gamma   90.00
#
_symmetry.space_group_name_H-M   'P 1'
#
loop_
_entity.id
_entity.type
_entity.pdbx_description
1 polymer ?
#
loop_
_entity_poly.entity_id
_entity_poly.type
_entity_poly.pdbx_seq_one_letter_code
_entity_poly.pdbx_strand_id
1 'polypeptide(L)'
;MSKFRIIAIAVSTFVFCPPVSAQTPDSLTPEIVQEFVDSIQDLREISKRYNADEIMSPTASGDKTMAQTATPFSTAITRMRGHQAFNEMQATILKHGFSDMQSWGAIGDRIMKAFAANSMDTEMPQMDAQMKQALEQIESSDMTEEQKENMRQMMQSSMQMMNSYVNAPETDKAAVLPYMSVIENLGHQ
;
A
#
# COMPACT_ATOMS: atom_id res chain seq x y z
N MET A 1 -4.50 -53.83 54.05
CA MET A 1 -5.01 -53.63 52.65
C MET A 1 -5.32 -52.19 52.49
N SER A 2 -4.34 -51.43 52.01
CA SER A 2 -4.44 -49.96 51.86
C SER A 2 -4.75 -49.60 50.36
N LYS A 3 -5.90 -48.97 50.12
CA LYS A 3 -6.33 -48.58 48.79
C LYS A 3 -5.80 -47.19 48.50
N PHE A 4 -4.76 -47.05 47.63
CA PHE A 4 -4.29 -45.82 47.08
C PHE A 4 -5.28 -45.35 46.01
N ARG A 5 -5.90 -44.17 46.21
CA ARG A 5 -6.67 -43.43 45.19
C ARG A 5 -5.74 -42.47 44.50
N ILE A 6 -5.47 -42.70 43.21
CA ILE A 6 -4.76 -41.76 42.34
C ILE A 6 -5.76 -40.72 41.87
N ILE A 7 -5.58 -39.45 42.25
CA ILE A 7 -6.32 -38.31 41.75
C ILE A 7 -5.54 -37.81 40.53
N ALA A 8 -6.13 -37.99 39.35
CA ALA A 8 -5.62 -37.36 38.11
C ALA A 8 -6.06 -35.89 38.05
N ILE A 9 -5.10 -34.98 38.20
CA ILE A 9 -5.32 -33.55 38.01
C ILE A 9 -5.18 -33.29 36.51
N ALA A 10 -6.30 -33.04 35.86
CA ALA A 10 -6.31 -32.52 34.46
C ALA A 10 -5.93 -31.05 34.47
N VAL A 11 -4.71 -30.76 34.01
CA VAL A 11 -4.26 -29.38 33.76
C VAL A 11 -4.84 -28.93 32.42
N SER A 12 -5.94 -28.19 32.45
CA SER A 12 -6.47 -27.50 31.29
C SER A 12 -5.58 -26.27 30.98
N THR A 13 -4.72 -26.39 30.00
CA THR A 13 -3.99 -25.25 29.43
C THR A 13 -4.99 -24.37 28.65
N PHE A 14 -5.44 -23.30 29.29
CA PHE A 14 -6.17 -22.23 28.62
C PHE A 14 -5.16 -21.51 27.72
N VAL A 15 -5.26 -21.72 26.42
CA VAL A 15 -4.58 -20.90 25.42
C VAL A 15 -5.26 -19.53 25.44
N PHE A 16 -4.62 -18.59 26.12
CA PHE A 16 -5.04 -17.19 26.11
C PHE A 16 -4.66 -16.62 24.74
N CYS A 17 -5.62 -16.60 23.83
CA CYS A 17 -5.48 -15.86 22.58
C CYS A 17 -5.74 -14.38 22.93
N PRO A 18 -4.75 -13.47 22.88
CA PRO A 18 -5.01 -12.06 23.13
C PRO A 18 -5.98 -11.54 22.06
N PRO A 19 -6.94 -10.65 22.40
CA PRO A 19 -7.76 -10.01 21.40
C PRO A 19 -6.83 -9.21 20.48
N VAL A 20 -6.82 -9.55 19.20
CA VAL A 20 -6.17 -8.74 18.18
C VAL A 20 -6.92 -7.42 18.15
N SER A 21 -6.33 -6.40 18.73
CA SER A 21 -6.84 -5.03 18.64
C SER A 21 -6.90 -4.65 17.17
N ALA A 22 -8.07 -4.17 16.73
CA ALA A 22 -8.37 -3.69 15.38
C ALA A 22 -7.66 -2.33 15.11
N GLN A 23 -6.34 -2.30 15.27
CA GLN A 23 -5.49 -1.16 14.91
C GLN A 23 -4.73 -1.53 13.64
N THR A 24 -4.65 -0.58 12.73
CA THR A 24 -3.68 -0.68 11.63
C THR A 24 -2.32 -0.98 12.24
N PRO A 25 -1.64 -2.07 11.85
CA PRO A 25 -0.36 -2.43 12.47
C PRO A 25 0.64 -1.29 12.29
N ASP A 26 1.47 -1.03 13.32
CA ASP A 26 2.48 0.03 13.30
C ASP A 26 3.48 -0.13 12.14
N SER A 27 3.70 -1.35 11.67
CA SER A 27 4.54 -1.70 10.52
C SER A 27 3.91 -2.81 9.67
N LEU A 28 4.19 -2.80 8.36
CA LEU A 28 3.86 -3.94 7.50
C LEU A 28 4.77 -5.12 7.83
N THR A 29 4.21 -6.34 7.69
CA THR A 29 4.98 -7.58 7.70
C THR A 29 4.76 -8.32 6.38
N PRO A 30 5.66 -9.23 5.97
CA PRO A 30 5.48 -10.03 4.77
C PRO A 30 4.14 -10.80 4.75
N GLU A 31 3.69 -11.28 5.90
CA GLU A 31 2.42 -11.99 6.05
C GLU A 31 1.23 -11.08 5.74
N ILE A 32 1.23 -9.84 6.26
CA ILE A 32 0.18 -8.85 5.97
C ILE A 32 0.16 -8.51 4.48
N VAL A 33 1.32 -8.39 3.84
CA VAL A 33 1.42 -8.14 2.39
C VAL A 33 0.85 -9.33 1.61
N GLN A 34 1.17 -10.57 2.01
CA GLN A 34 0.61 -11.78 1.39
C GLN A 34 -0.91 -11.82 1.48
N GLU A 35 -1.46 -11.66 2.69
CA GLU A 35 -2.91 -11.66 2.92
C GLU A 35 -3.62 -10.55 2.12
N PHE A 36 -2.98 -9.39 1.99
CA PHE A 36 -3.50 -8.31 1.17
C PHE A 36 -3.56 -8.71 -0.32
N VAL A 37 -2.48 -9.28 -0.85
CA VAL A 37 -2.41 -9.75 -2.25
C VAL A 37 -3.47 -10.82 -2.51
N ASP A 38 -3.60 -11.80 -1.62
CA ASP A 38 -4.59 -12.87 -1.74
C ASP A 38 -6.02 -12.32 -1.68
N SER A 39 -6.28 -11.37 -0.80
CA SER A 39 -7.58 -10.71 -0.70
C SER A 39 -7.98 -9.97 -1.97
N ILE A 40 -7.02 -9.36 -2.69
CA ILE A 40 -7.30 -8.66 -3.96
C ILE A 40 -7.84 -9.63 -5.02
N GLN A 41 -7.32 -10.86 -5.08
CA GLN A 41 -7.80 -11.85 -6.04
C GLN A 41 -9.27 -12.20 -5.79
N ASP A 42 -9.63 -12.45 -4.53
CA ASP A 42 -11.01 -12.74 -4.14
C ASP A 42 -11.94 -11.54 -4.38
N LEU A 43 -11.47 -10.33 -4.09
CA LEU A 43 -12.23 -9.09 -4.32
C LEU A 43 -12.49 -8.83 -5.81
N ARG A 44 -11.57 -9.20 -6.70
CA ARG A 44 -11.77 -9.10 -8.15
C ARG A 44 -12.93 -9.95 -8.64
N GLU A 45 -13.07 -11.17 -8.13
CA GLU A 45 -14.18 -12.03 -8.50
C GLU A 45 -15.53 -11.44 -8.05
N ILE A 46 -15.55 -10.80 -6.89
CA ILE A 46 -16.74 -10.08 -6.42
C ILE A 46 -17.00 -8.85 -7.31
N SER A 47 -15.95 -8.07 -7.59
CA SER A 47 -16.05 -6.88 -8.43
C SER A 47 -16.66 -7.17 -9.79
N LYS A 48 -16.17 -8.23 -10.47
CA LYS A 48 -16.71 -8.69 -11.75
C LYS A 48 -18.20 -9.07 -11.67
N ARG A 49 -18.60 -9.80 -10.62
CA ARG A 49 -20.01 -10.22 -10.45
C ARG A 49 -20.98 -9.04 -10.30
N TYR A 50 -20.51 -7.95 -9.72
CA TYR A 50 -21.33 -6.76 -9.45
C TYR A 50 -21.06 -5.60 -10.41
N ASN A 51 -20.24 -5.80 -11.45
CA ASN A 51 -19.78 -4.75 -12.38
C ASN A 51 -19.17 -3.54 -11.64
N ALA A 52 -18.39 -3.81 -10.58
CA ALA A 52 -17.80 -2.79 -9.72
C ALA A 52 -16.35 -2.46 -10.09
N ASP A 53 -15.83 -3.01 -11.19
CA ASP A 53 -14.43 -2.86 -11.62
C ASP A 53 -14.02 -1.40 -11.83
N GLU A 54 -14.90 -0.59 -12.41
CA GLU A 54 -14.64 0.84 -12.59
C GLU A 54 -14.51 1.58 -11.25
N ILE A 55 -15.29 1.18 -10.24
CA ILE A 55 -15.27 1.83 -8.91
C ILE A 55 -14.01 1.43 -8.16
N MET A 56 -13.59 0.17 -8.26
CA MET A 56 -12.40 -0.38 -7.60
C MET A 56 -11.11 0.00 -8.32
N SER A 57 -11.16 0.40 -9.58
CA SER A 57 -9.97 0.80 -10.31
C SER A 57 -9.34 2.06 -9.71
N PRO A 58 -8.04 2.03 -9.37
CA PRO A 58 -7.32 3.21 -8.91
C PRO A 58 -7.29 4.32 -9.96
N THR A 59 -7.56 3.99 -11.24
CA THR A 59 -7.47 4.91 -12.38
C THR A 59 -8.80 5.51 -12.80
N ALA A 60 -9.92 5.10 -12.20
CA ALA A 60 -11.29 5.42 -12.65
C ALA A 60 -11.73 6.89 -12.52
N SER A 61 -10.90 7.80 -12.01
CA SER A 61 -11.22 9.22 -11.92
C SER A 61 -10.41 10.02 -12.93
N GLY A 62 -11.10 10.62 -13.89
CA GLY A 62 -10.51 11.53 -14.86
C GLY A 62 -9.93 12.83 -14.26
N ASP A 63 -10.30 13.17 -13.04
CA ASP A 63 -9.81 14.35 -12.30
C ASP A 63 -9.05 13.85 -11.06
N LYS A 64 -7.79 13.46 -11.27
CA LYS A 64 -6.92 12.95 -10.21
C LYS A 64 -6.32 14.10 -9.42
N THR A 65 -6.84 14.38 -8.23
CA THR A 65 -6.08 15.16 -7.27
C THR A 65 -4.87 14.35 -6.78
N MET A 66 -3.76 15.02 -6.45
CA MET A 66 -2.58 14.34 -5.91
C MET A 66 -2.89 13.50 -4.66
N ALA A 67 -3.81 13.96 -3.81
CA ALA A 67 -4.26 13.21 -2.63
C ALA A 67 -4.90 11.86 -3.00
N GLN A 68 -5.70 11.78 -4.07
CA GLN A 68 -6.32 10.55 -4.54
C GLN A 68 -5.30 9.57 -5.14
N THR A 69 -4.21 10.08 -5.69
CA THR A 69 -3.10 9.26 -6.18
C THR A 69 -2.29 8.67 -5.02
N ALA A 70 -2.20 9.38 -3.89
CA ALA A 70 -1.47 8.94 -2.70
C ALA A 70 -2.20 7.86 -1.88
N THR A 71 -3.55 7.79 -1.98
CA THR A 71 -4.39 6.84 -1.22
C THR A 71 -5.42 6.16 -2.12
N PRO A 72 -4.98 5.37 -3.11
CA PRO A 72 -5.88 4.81 -4.12
C PRO A 72 -6.90 3.84 -3.54
N PHE A 73 -6.50 2.98 -2.60
CA PHE A 73 -7.39 1.98 -1.99
C PHE A 73 -8.40 2.62 -1.04
N SER A 74 -7.96 3.49 -0.15
CA SER A 74 -8.88 4.24 0.75
C SER A 74 -9.89 5.07 -0.05
N THR A 75 -9.47 5.65 -1.16
CA THR A 75 -10.34 6.40 -2.07
C THR A 75 -11.36 5.48 -2.76
N ALA A 76 -10.94 4.32 -3.27
CA ALA A 76 -11.82 3.34 -3.89
C ALA A 76 -12.88 2.83 -2.89
N ILE A 77 -12.49 2.52 -1.66
CA ILE A 77 -13.42 2.10 -0.59
C ILE A 77 -14.45 3.18 -0.30
N THR A 78 -14.05 4.44 -0.27
CA THR A 78 -14.99 5.55 -0.05
C THR A 78 -16.05 5.62 -1.15
N ARG A 79 -15.69 5.37 -2.39
CA ARG A 79 -16.63 5.31 -3.53
C ARG A 79 -17.52 4.08 -3.48
N MET A 80 -17.00 2.97 -2.95
CA MET A 80 -17.76 1.71 -2.81
C MET A 80 -18.83 1.74 -1.72
N ARG A 81 -18.79 2.72 -0.82
CA ARG A 81 -19.81 2.85 0.24
C ARG A 81 -21.20 2.98 -0.36
N GLY A 82 -22.11 2.11 0.06
CA GLY A 82 -23.47 2.04 -0.47
C GLY A 82 -23.64 1.21 -1.75
N HIS A 83 -22.54 0.72 -2.34
CA HIS A 83 -22.63 -0.23 -3.44
C HIS A 83 -23.05 -1.63 -2.93
N GLN A 84 -23.87 -2.35 -3.72
CA GLN A 84 -24.36 -3.68 -3.33
C GLN A 84 -23.26 -4.72 -3.04
N ALA A 85 -22.08 -4.59 -3.68
CA ALA A 85 -20.93 -5.47 -3.46
C ALA A 85 -20.23 -5.23 -2.11
N PHE A 86 -20.42 -4.07 -1.47
CA PHE A 86 -19.66 -3.64 -0.31
C PHE A 86 -19.68 -4.65 0.84
N ASN A 87 -20.86 -5.16 1.18
CA ASN A 87 -21.00 -6.10 2.30
C ASN A 87 -20.30 -7.43 2.04
N GLU A 88 -20.35 -7.93 0.80
CA GLU A 88 -19.67 -9.16 0.43
C GLU A 88 -18.14 -8.99 0.40
N MET A 89 -17.66 -7.86 -0.13
CA MET A 89 -16.23 -7.49 -0.08
C MET A 89 -15.75 -7.37 1.37
N GLN A 90 -16.51 -6.71 2.24
CA GLN A 90 -16.18 -6.62 3.66
C GLN A 90 -16.09 -7.99 4.32
N ALA A 91 -17.05 -8.88 4.06
CA ALA A 91 -17.02 -10.24 4.59
C ALA A 91 -15.80 -11.04 4.09
N THR A 92 -15.34 -10.76 2.88
CA THR A 92 -14.15 -11.40 2.29
C THR A 92 -12.87 -10.91 2.96
N ILE A 93 -12.67 -9.61 3.12
CA ILE A 93 -11.45 -9.11 3.76
C ILE A 93 -11.34 -9.53 5.24
N LEU A 94 -12.48 -9.69 5.94
CA LEU A 94 -12.49 -10.23 7.30
C LEU A 94 -11.94 -11.67 7.35
N LYS A 95 -12.16 -12.49 6.31
CA LYS A 95 -11.58 -13.85 6.22
C LYS A 95 -10.07 -13.82 6.04
N HIS A 96 -9.54 -12.77 5.43
CA HIS A 96 -8.11 -12.52 5.28
C HIS A 96 -7.48 -11.83 6.49
N GLY A 97 -8.18 -11.77 7.62
CA GLY A 97 -7.65 -11.27 8.90
C GLY A 97 -7.66 -9.76 9.06
N PHE A 98 -8.19 -8.99 8.12
CA PHE A 98 -8.34 -7.54 8.26
C PHE A 98 -9.57 -7.20 9.11
N SER A 99 -9.49 -6.13 9.89
CA SER A 99 -10.57 -5.74 10.81
C SER A 99 -11.80 -5.14 10.11
N ASP A 100 -11.59 -4.42 9.02
CA ASP A 100 -12.61 -3.75 8.22
C ASP A 100 -12.04 -3.24 6.89
N MET A 101 -12.93 -2.73 6.00
CA MET A 101 -12.55 -2.18 4.70
C MET A 101 -11.59 -0.98 4.81
N GLN A 102 -11.74 -0.12 5.82
CA GLN A 102 -10.89 1.05 6.01
C GLN A 102 -9.46 0.64 6.36
N SER A 103 -9.30 -0.29 7.29
CA SER A 103 -8.02 -0.87 7.68
C SER A 103 -7.33 -1.55 6.50
N TRP A 104 -8.08 -2.35 5.74
CA TRP A 104 -7.58 -2.98 4.51
C TRP A 104 -7.10 -1.94 3.49
N GLY A 105 -7.87 -0.88 3.26
CA GLY A 105 -7.50 0.19 2.33
C GLY A 105 -6.26 0.96 2.79
N ALA A 106 -6.15 1.28 4.07
CA ALA A 106 -4.98 1.95 4.64
C ALA A 106 -3.71 1.09 4.51
N ILE A 107 -3.83 -0.23 4.69
CA ILE A 107 -2.74 -1.18 4.47
C ILE A 107 -2.36 -1.21 2.98
N GLY A 108 -3.34 -1.26 2.08
CA GLY A 108 -3.11 -1.20 0.64
C GLY A 108 -2.39 0.07 0.19
N ASP A 109 -2.78 1.22 0.72
CA ASP A 109 -2.11 2.50 0.44
C ASP A 109 -0.65 2.51 0.92
N ARG A 110 -0.37 1.90 2.10
CA ARG A 110 1.01 1.75 2.61
C ARG A 110 1.83 0.79 1.75
N ILE A 111 1.24 -0.33 1.30
CA ILE A 111 1.89 -1.28 0.40
C ILE A 111 2.26 -0.59 -0.92
N MET A 112 1.34 0.17 -1.51
CA MET A 112 1.62 0.90 -2.75
C MET A 112 2.70 1.98 -2.57
N LYS A 113 2.70 2.66 -1.43
CA LYS A 113 3.73 3.63 -1.10
C LYS A 113 5.10 2.96 -0.96
N ALA A 114 5.18 1.84 -0.28
CA ALA A 114 6.42 1.07 -0.12
C ALA A 114 6.88 0.45 -1.46
N PHE A 115 5.95 -0.01 -2.29
CA PHE A 115 6.22 -0.48 -3.65
C PHE A 115 6.83 0.64 -4.51
N ALA A 116 6.21 1.83 -4.53
CA ALA A 116 6.72 2.97 -5.26
C ALA A 116 8.13 3.39 -4.76
N ALA A 117 8.35 3.40 -3.44
CA ALA A 117 9.65 3.70 -2.86
C ALA A 117 10.73 2.70 -3.30
N ASN A 118 10.45 1.38 -3.27
CA ASN A 118 11.38 0.36 -3.74
C ASN A 118 11.68 0.48 -5.24
N SER A 119 10.68 0.80 -6.06
CA SER A 119 10.86 1.05 -7.50
C SER A 119 11.75 2.27 -7.75
N MET A 120 11.50 3.36 -7.02
CA MET A 120 12.30 4.59 -7.11
C MET A 120 13.75 4.36 -6.68
N ASP A 121 13.99 3.62 -5.59
CA ASP A 121 15.36 3.31 -5.13
C ASP A 121 16.20 2.62 -6.24
N THR A 122 15.54 1.83 -7.08
CA THR A 122 16.17 1.17 -8.23
C THR A 122 16.49 2.15 -9.37
N GLU A 123 15.65 3.16 -9.56
CA GLU A 123 15.77 4.15 -10.64
C GLU A 123 16.60 5.40 -10.25
N MET A 124 16.78 5.65 -8.96
CA MET A 124 17.48 6.83 -8.41
C MET A 124 18.84 7.11 -9.08
N PRO A 125 19.76 6.14 -9.28
CA PRO A 125 21.05 6.43 -9.90
C PRO A 125 20.94 7.00 -11.31
N GLN A 126 19.95 6.53 -12.09
CA GLN A 126 19.70 7.02 -13.44
C GLN A 126 19.06 8.41 -13.41
N MET A 127 18.14 8.65 -12.49
CA MET A 127 17.51 9.95 -12.30
C MET A 127 18.50 11.01 -11.86
N ASP A 128 19.41 10.69 -10.94
CA ASP A 128 20.48 11.60 -10.50
C ASP A 128 21.40 11.98 -11.66
N ALA A 129 21.77 11.03 -12.53
CA ALA A 129 22.58 11.30 -13.71
C ALA A 129 21.84 12.25 -14.70
N GLN A 130 20.55 12.00 -14.95
CA GLN A 130 19.71 12.85 -15.81
C GLN A 130 19.56 14.26 -15.21
N MET A 131 19.36 14.35 -13.90
CA MET A 131 19.26 15.62 -13.19
C MET A 131 20.53 16.46 -13.31
N LYS A 132 21.70 15.85 -13.10
CA LYS A 132 22.98 16.54 -13.30
C LYS A 132 23.12 17.05 -14.72
N GLN A 133 22.80 16.24 -15.71
CA GLN A 133 22.85 16.63 -17.11
C GLN A 133 21.89 17.80 -17.41
N ALA A 134 20.67 17.78 -16.86
CA ALA A 134 19.71 18.86 -17.02
C ALA A 134 20.21 20.17 -16.37
N LEU A 135 20.81 20.09 -15.18
CA LEU A 135 21.43 21.26 -14.52
C LEU A 135 22.59 21.84 -15.34
N GLU A 136 23.47 21.00 -15.89
CA GLU A 136 24.55 21.44 -16.78
C GLU A 136 24.01 22.13 -18.05
N GLN A 137 22.93 21.64 -18.62
CA GLN A 137 22.28 22.27 -19.77
C GLN A 137 21.67 23.62 -19.41
N ILE A 138 21.04 23.76 -18.23
CA ILE A 138 20.53 25.05 -17.75
C ILE A 138 21.68 26.05 -17.58
N GLU A 139 22.77 25.64 -16.93
CA GLU A 139 23.94 26.51 -16.69
C GLU A 139 24.62 26.98 -18.00
N SER A 140 24.71 26.09 -18.99
CA SER A 140 25.34 26.39 -20.29
C SER A 140 24.41 27.08 -21.28
N SER A 141 23.14 27.29 -20.96
CA SER A 141 22.18 27.93 -21.82
C SER A 141 22.34 29.46 -21.84
N ASP A 142 21.86 30.09 -22.90
CA ASP A 142 21.81 31.58 -23.08
C ASP A 142 20.69 32.24 -22.24
N MET A 143 20.11 31.55 -21.27
CA MET A 143 19.06 32.09 -20.39
C MET A 143 19.64 33.13 -19.43
N THR A 144 18.80 34.08 -19.01
CA THR A 144 19.17 35.01 -17.93
C THR A 144 19.32 34.28 -16.59
N GLU A 145 20.10 34.87 -15.67
CA GLU A 145 20.26 34.25 -14.32
C GLU A 145 18.94 34.06 -13.58
N GLU A 146 18.00 34.98 -13.78
CA GLU A 146 16.63 34.86 -13.22
C GLU A 146 15.88 33.63 -13.77
N GLN A 147 16.00 33.39 -15.07
CA GLN A 147 15.37 32.23 -15.73
C GLN A 147 16.03 30.92 -15.27
N LYS A 148 17.36 30.88 -15.14
CA LYS A 148 18.09 29.72 -14.61
C LYS A 148 17.68 29.41 -13.18
N GLU A 149 17.56 30.44 -12.33
CA GLU A 149 17.14 30.27 -10.93
C GLU A 149 15.69 29.74 -10.83
N ASN A 150 14.77 30.27 -11.61
CA ASN A 150 13.39 29.78 -11.67
C ASN A 150 13.33 28.30 -12.08
N MET A 151 14.16 27.90 -13.04
CA MET A 151 14.24 26.52 -13.52
C MET A 151 14.79 25.58 -12.44
N ARG A 152 15.86 25.99 -11.71
CA ARG A 152 16.40 25.24 -10.56
C ARG A 152 15.37 25.07 -9.45
N GLN A 153 14.64 26.13 -9.11
CA GLN A 153 13.59 26.08 -8.07
C GLN A 153 12.44 25.15 -8.48
N MET A 154 12.00 25.20 -9.74
CA MET A 154 10.97 24.30 -10.25
C MET A 154 11.42 22.83 -10.16
N MET A 155 12.66 22.55 -10.56
CA MET A 155 13.23 21.21 -10.52
C MET A 155 13.37 20.69 -9.08
N GLN A 156 13.85 21.51 -8.18
CA GLN A 156 13.96 21.19 -6.75
C GLN A 156 12.60 20.96 -6.10
N SER A 157 11.61 21.78 -6.42
CA SER A 157 10.24 21.62 -5.93
C SER A 157 9.61 20.30 -6.42
N SER A 158 9.84 19.94 -7.68
CA SER A 158 9.37 18.68 -8.26
C SER A 158 10.00 17.47 -7.56
N MET A 159 11.31 17.51 -7.27
CA MET A 159 11.98 16.46 -6.51
C MET A 159 11.46 16.34 -5.08
N GLN A 160 11.29 17.47 -4.39
CA GLN A 160 10.76 17.48 -3.03
C GLN A 160 9.36 16.87 -2.97
N MET A 161 8.52 17.20 -3.93
CA MET A 161 7.19 16.62 -4.07
C MET A 161 7.27 15.11 -4.30
N MET A 162 8.09 14.64 -5.24
CA MET A 162 8.27 13.22 -5.55
C MET A 162 8.77 12.46 -4.32
N ASN A 163 9.80 12.96 -3.64
CA ASN A 163 10.32 12.35 -2.41
C ASN A 163 9.28 12.24 -1.30
N SER A 164 8.36 13.21 -1.18
CA SER A 164 7.28 13.14 -0.20
C SER A 164 6.29 12.01 -0.48
N TYR A 165 6.07 11.66 -1.74
CA TYR A 165 5.19 10.56 -2.15
C TYR A 165 5.79 9.19 -1.90
N VAL A 166 7.10 9.04 -2.13
CA VAL A 166 7.77 7.74 -2.04
C VAL A 166 8.47 7.49 -0.70
N ASN A 167 8.38 8.42 0.24
CA ASN A 167 8.98 8.26 1.57
C ASN A 167 8.20 7.26 2.41
N ALA A 168 8.53 5.97 2.26
CA ALA A 168 7.97 4.88 3.04
C ALA A 168 8.96 4.44 4.16
N PRO A 169 8.45 3.95 5.32
CA PRO A 169 9.29 3.35 6.34
C PRO A 169 10.12 2.19 5.78
N GLU A 170 11.36 2.04 6.21
CA GLU A 170 12.24 0.95 5.77
C GLU A 170 11.67 -0.44 6.10
N THR A 171 10.95 -0.55 7.21
CA THR A 171 10.23 -1.79 7.58
C THR A 171 9.16 -2.16 6.56
N ASP A 172 8.41 -1.18 6.06
CA ASP A 172 7.37 -1.39 5.06
C ASP A 172 7.99 -1.74 3.69
N LYS A 173 9.09 -1.05 3.31
CA LYS A 173 9.87 -1.36 2.10
C LYS A 173 10.38 -2.80 2.12
N ALA A 174 10.98 -3.22 3.24
CA ALA A 174 11.49 -4.58 3.42
C ALA A 174 10.37 -5.64 3.34
N ALA A 175 9.20 -5.36 3.93
CA ALA A 175 8.06 -6.27 3.88
C ALA A 175 7.48 -6.45 2.47
N VAL A 176 7.50 -5.39 1.65
CA VAL A 176 6.96 -5.39 0.28
C VAL A 176 7.96 -5.97 -0.74
N LEU A 177 9.25 -5.88 -0.47
CA LEU A 177 10.30 -6.27 -1.42
C LEU A 177 10.13 -7.67 -2.04
N PRO A 178 9.76 -8.74 -1.29
CA PRO A 178 9.53 -10.06 -1.87
C PRO A 178 8.33 -10.13 -2.84
N TYR A 179 7.43 -9.16 -2.77
CA TYR A 179 6.17 -9.15 -3.52
C TYR A 179 6.14 -8.17 -4.69
N MET A 180 7.26 -7.51 -4.99
CA MET A 180 7.35 -6.48 -6.04
C MET A 180 6.74 -6.93 -7.37
N SER A 181 7.17 -8.09 -7.89
CA SER A 181 6.66 -8.63 -9.16
C SER A 181 5.18 -9.00 -9.13
N VAL A 182 4.68 -9.47 -7.98
CA VAL A 182 3.27 -9.83 -7.81
C VAL A 182 2.41 -8.57 -7.81
N ILE A 183 2.83 -7.54 -7.07
CA ILE A 183 2.11 -6.26 -6.97
C ILE A 183 2.10 -5.54 -8.33
N GLU A 184 3.21 -5.54 -9.06
CA GLU A 184 3.30 -4.99 -10.40
C GLU A 184 2.27 -5.65 -11.34
N ASN A 185 2.19 -6.97 -11.33
CA ASN A 185 1.24 -7.73 -12.13
C ASN A 185 -0.23 -7.49 -11.72
N LEU A 186 -0.51 -7.08 -10.48
CA LEU A 186 -1.86 -6.71 -10.06
C LEU A 186 -2.38 -5.47 -10.81
N GLY A 187 -1.50 -4.58 -11.25
CA GLY A 187 -1.86 -3.37 -12.00
C GLY A 187 -2.14 -3.60 -13.49
N HIS A 188 -1.74 -4.75 -14.03
CA HIS A 188 -1.82 -5.06 -15.47
C HIS A 188 -2.93 -6.05 -15.86
N GLN A 189 -3.71 -6.53 -14.92
CA GLN A 189 -4.85 -7.42 -15.12
C GLN A 189 -6.15 -6.65 -14.96
#